data_630c5da988870dca2eb4bfae91802ce7
#
_entry.id   630c5da988870dca2eb4bfae91802ce7
#
_cell.length_a   1.000
_cell.length_b   1.000
_cell.length_c   1.000
_cell.angle_alpha   90.00
_cell.angle_beta   90.00
_cell.angle_gamma   90.00
#
_symmetry.space_group_name_H-M   'P 1'
#
loop_
_entity.id
_entity.type
_entity.pdbx_description
1 polymer ?
#
loop_
_entity_poly.entity_id
_entity_poly.type
_entity_poly.pdbx_seq_one_letter_code
_entity_poly.pdbx_strand_id
1 'polypeptide(L)'
;ILNGANTFLSGVTLNAGTLTAGNNAALGVGNLTVSGAATLDSNTNVTLGNDVALNADLSVAGSNALTLGGVLAGTGQLIKNGAANLTLNGVNTYSGGSTLNAGTLTLGNGAALGTGVLTVGGASSLNGTGALVLSNAINLNANLTAGGANPLTLGGVIAGTGGLIKTGASSLTLNGNNTYT
;
A
#
# COMPACT_ATOMS: atom_id res chain seq x y z
N ILE A 1 -19.14 9.74 1.15
CA ILE A 1 -18.90 9.16 -0.20
C ILE A 1 -18.78 10.30 -1.19
N LEU A 2 -17.75 10.27 -2.05
CA LEU A 2 -17.49 11.22 -3.13
C LEU A 2 -17.55 10.46 -4.47
N ASN A 3 -18.70 10.55 -5.16
CA ASN A 3 -18.93 9.86 -6.43
C ASN A 3 -18.69 10.75 -7.68
N GLY A 4 -18.63 12.06 -7.48
CA GLY A 4 -18.46 13.03 -8.58
C GLY A 4 -17.00 13.18 -9.00
N ALA A 5 -16.81 13.64 -10.25
CA ALA A 5 -15.55 14.23 -10.67
C ALA A 5 -15.48 15.65 -10.11
N ASN A 6 -14.71 15.82 -9.05
CA ASN A 6 -14.58 17.08 -8.33
C ASN A 6 -13.38 17.90 -8.84
N THR A 7 -13.49 19.21 -8.74
CA THR A 7 -12.46 20.16 -9.24
C THR A 7 -11.95 21.10 -8.16
N PHE A 8 -12.29 20.89 -6.88
CA PHE A 8 -11.81 21.75 -5.80
C PHE A 8 -10.29 21.65 -5.66
N LEU A 9 -9.67 22.81 -5.34
CA LEU A 9 -8.21 22.96 -5.38
C LEU A 9 -7.54 22.69 -4.02
N SER A 10 -8.27 22.91 -2.93
CA SER A 10 -7.71 22.88 -1.57
C SER A 10 -7.43 21.48 -1.03
N GLY A 11 -7.80 20.43 -1.79
CA GLY A 11 -7.64 19.05 -1.35
C GLY A 11 -8.67 18.61 -0.31
N VAL A 12 -8.42 17.46 0.29
CA VAL A 12 -9.29 16.84 1.30
C VAL A 12 -8.49 16.59 2.57
N THR A 13 -9.04 17.00 3.71
CA THR A 13 -8.49 16.63 5.03
C THR A 13 -9.36 15.56 5.68
N LEU A 14 -8.74 14.46 6.04
CA LEU A 14 -9.39 13.30 6.65
C LEU A 14 -8.89 13.17 8.10
N ASN A 15 -9.75 13.56 9.06
CA ASN A 15 -9.42 13.57 10.47
C ASN A 15 -9.87 12.30 11.20
N ALA A 16 -10.93 11.66 10.73
CA ALA A 16 -11.48 10.43 11.30
C ALA A 16 -12.52 9.81 10.36
N GLY A 17 -12.96 8.60 10.66
CA GLY A 17 -14.03 7.92 9.94
C GLY A 17 -13.61 7.39 8.58
N THR A 18 -14.57 7.20 7.67
CA THR A 18 -14.35 6.60 6.36
C THR A 18 -14.70 7.57 5.24
N LEU A 19 -13.74 7.78 4.33
CA LEU A 19 -13.96 8.44 3.06
C LEU A 19 -14.03 7.39 1.96
N THR A 20 -15.14 7.35 1.23
CA THR A 20 -15.32 6.43 0.09
C THR A 20 -15.23 7.21 -1.21
N ALA A 21 -14.30 6.83 -2.08
CA ALA A 21 -14.13 7.39 -3.42
C ALA A 21 -14.88 6.53 -4.45
N GLY A 22 -15.68 7.17 -5.30
CA GLY A 22 -16.42 6.52 -6.38
C GLY A 22 -16.03 7.03 -7.77
N ASN A 23 -14.98 7.85 -7.86
CA ASN A 23 -14.50 8.45 -9.11
C ASN A 23 -13.00 8.69 -9.02
N ASN A 24 -12.28 8.64 -10.13
CA ASN A 24 -10.83 8.93 -10.16
C ASN A 24 -10.50 10.38 -9.77
N ALA A 25 -11.40 11.30 -9.98
CA ALA A 25 -11.29 12.71 -9.58
C ALA A 25 -12.08 13.02 -8.29
N ALA A 26 -12.44 12.01 -7.50
CA ALA A 26 -13.25 12.20 -6.28
C ALA A 26 -12.64 13.21 -5.30
N LEU A 27 -11.32 13.29 -5.22
CA LEU A 27 -10.59 14.17 -4.29
C LEU A 27 -10.25 15.55 -4.87
N GLY A 28 -10.79 15.90 -6.05
CA GLY A 28 -10.39 17.13 -6.73
C GLY A 28 -8.92 17.07 -7.18
N VAL A 29 -8.25 18.24 -7.25
CA VAL A 29 -6.86 18.33 -7.71
C VAL A 29 -5.85 18.55 -6.58
N GLY A 30 -6.29 18.87 -5.35
CA GLY A 30 -5.42 19.07 -4.19
C GLY A 30 -5.04 17.73 -3.52
N ASN A 31 -4.18 17.81 -2.50
CA ASN A 31 -3.71 16.64 -1.77
C ASN A 31 -4.79 16.04 -0.85
N LEU A 32 -4.65 14.75 -0.53
CA LEU A 32 -5.32 14.14 0.61
C LEU A 32 -4.42 14.27 1.84
N THR A 33 -4.90 14.96 2.88
CA THR A 33 -4.20 15.07 4.16
C THR A 33 -4.89 14.20 5.21
N VAL A 34 -4.19 13.20 5.71
CA VAL A 34 -4.66 12.33 6.79
C VAL A 34 -4.11 12.88 8.10
N SER A 35 -4.95 13.57 8.87
CA SER A 35 -4.56 14.25 10.11
C SER A 35 -4.95 13.50 11.38
N GLY A 36 -5.81 12.49 11.28
CA GLY A 36 -6.17 11.56 12.33
C GLY A 36 -6.38 10.17 11.76
N ALA A 37 -6.33 9.15 12.59
CA ALA A 37 -6.52 7.76 12.16
C ALA A 37 -7.87 7.59 11.46
N ALA A 38 -7.84 7.20 10.19
CA ALA A 38 -9.01 7.20 9.32
C ALA A 38 -8.95 6.12 8.24
N THR A 39 -10.05 5.95 7.54
CA THR A 39 -10.17 4.92 6.50
C THR A 39 -10.45 5.55 5.14
N LEU A 40 -9.72 5.10 4.12
CA LEU A 40 -10.03 5.35 2.71
C LEU A 40 -10.58 4.05 2.10
N ASP A 41 -11.70 4.16 1.42
CA ASP A 41 -12.32 3.07 0.70
C ASP A 41 -12.71 3.50 -0.73
N SER A 42 -13.16 2.56 -1.53
CA SER A 42 -13.69 2.81 -2.86
C SER A 42 -14.91 1.94 -3.13
N ASN A 43 -15.96 2.50 -3.73
CA ASN A 43 -17.18 1.75 -4.10
C ASN A 43 -17.16 1.25 -5.56
N THR A 44 -16.08 1.53 -6.27
CA THR A 44 -15.75 1.01 -7.60
C THR A 44 -14.22 0.95 -7.73
N ASN A 45 -13.70 0.43 -8.83
CA ASN A 45 -12.26 0.51 -9.09
C ASN A 45 -11.85 1.96 -9.39
N VAL A 46 -10.98 2.52 -8.55
CA VAL A 46 -10.59 3.94 -8.60
C VAL A 46 -9.08 4.10 -8.65
N THR A 47 -8.64 5.08 -9.43
CA THR A 47 -7.25 5.56 -9.43
C THR A 47 -7.22 7.01 -8.95
N LEU A 48 -6.68 7.24 -7.76
CA LEU A 48 -6.47 8.56 -7.20
C LEU A 48 -5.05 9.03 -7.51
N GLY A 49 -4.93 10.11 -8.29
CA GLY A 49 -3.63 10.70 -8.64
C GLY A 49 -3.09 11.68 -7.61
N ASN A 50 -3.84 11.94 -6.56
CA ASN A 50 -3.50 12.93 -5.54
C ASN A 50 -2.31 12.48 -4.68
N ASP A 51 -1.43 13.42 -4.32
CA ASP A 51 -0.46 13.17 -3.25
C ASP A 51 -1.16 13.03 -1.90
N VAL A 52 -0.58 12.23 -1.01
CA VAL A 52 -1.15 11.91 0.30
C VAL A 52 -0.16 12.28 1.41
N ALA A 53 -0.56 13.20 2.27
CA ALA A 53 0.18 13.52 3.49
C ALA A 53 -0.33 12.63 4.64
N LEU A 54 0.46 11.63 5.02
CA LEU A 54 0.18 10.71 6.13
C LEU A 54 0.72 11.30 7.45
N ASN A 55 -0.02 12.23 8.06
CA ASN A 55 0.31 12.76 9.39
C ASN A 55 -0.23 11.85 10.50
N ALA A 56 -1.10 10.90 10.15
CA ALA A 56 -1.64 9.85 11.00
C ALA A 56 -1.88 8.59 10.17
N ASP A 57 -2.30 7.51 10.79
CA ASP A 57 -2.48 6.21 10.14
C ASP A 57 -3.66 6.21 9.16
N LEU A 58 -3.41 5.70 7.96
CA LEU A 58 -4.42 5.51 6.93
C LEU A 58 -4.73 4.03 6.75
N SER A 59 -5.94 3.63 7.10
CA SER A 59 -6.48 2.32 6.72
C SER A 59 -7.06 2.35 5.31
N VAL A 60 -6.77 1.35 4.50
CA VAL A 60 -7.46 1.10 3.23
C VAL A 60 -8.36 -0.10 3.41
N ALA A 61 -9.69 0.12 3.33
CA ALA A 61 -10.71 -0.90 3.59
C ALA A 61 -10.70 -2.00 2.51
N GLY A 62 -10.51 -1.63 1.24
CA GLY A 62 -10.35 -2.58 0.15
C GLY A 62 -11.63 -3.30 -0.24
N SER A 63 -12.74 -2.58 -0.34
CA SER A 63 -14.00 -3.09 -0.91
C SER A 63 -13.88 -3.30 -2.42
N ASN A 64 -13.15 -2.42 -3.10
CA ASN A 64 -12.82 -2.51 -4.53
C ASN A 64 -11.34 -2.19 -4.75
N ALA A 65 -10.83 -2.44 -5.96
CA ALA A 65 -9.46 -2.13 -6.28
C ALA A 65 -9.21 -0.60 -6.25
N LEU A 66 -8.17 -0.21 -5.51
CA LEU A 66 -7.77 1.19 -5.37
C LEU A 66 -6.32 1.36 -5.82
N THR A 67 -6.06 2.37 -6.64
CA THR A 67 -4.70 2.79 -6.99
C THR A 67 -4.42 4.16 -6.39
N LEU A 68 -3.35 4.28 -5.63
CA LEU A 68 -2.78 5.55 -5.18
C LEU A 68 -1.60 5.87 -6.09
N GLY A 69 -1.81 6.85 -6.98
CA GLY A 69 -0.85 7.21 -8.04
C GLY A 69 0.14 8.29 -7.60
N GLY A 70 -0.27 9.16 -6.68
CA GLY A 70 0.56 10.23 -6.14
C GLY A 70 1.58 9.75 -5.08
N VAL A 71 2.39 10.67 -4.60
CA VAL A 71 3.39 10.42 -3.55
C VAL A 71 2.71 10.35 -2.17
N LEU A 72 2.98 9.30 -1.42
CA LEU A 72 2.64 9.20 0.00
C LEU A 72 3.85 9.65 0.82
N ALA A 73 3.67 10.65 1.69
CA ALA A 73 4.72 11.19 2.56
C ALA A 73 4.19 11.41 3.98
N GLY A 74 5.09 11.47 4.97
CA GLY A 74 4.74 11.73 6.37
C GLY A 74 5.19 10.63 7.32
N THR A 75 4.67 10.67 8.56
CA THR A 75 5.07 9.73 9.63
C THR A 75 4.00 8.68 9.96
N GLY A 76 2.80 8.81 9.41
CA GLY A 76 1.72 7.85 9.58
C GLY A 76 1.98 6.52 8.86
N GLN A 77 1.29 5.48 9.30
CA GLN A 77 1.35 4.14 8.73
C GLN A 77 0.29 3.97 7.64
N LEU A 78 0.58 3.13 6.66
CA LEU A 78 -0.41 2.65 5.69
C LEU A 78 -0.86 1.23 6.07
N ILE A 79 -2.17 1.03 6.29
CA ILE A 79 -2.75 -0.24 6.74
C ILE A 79 -3.70 -0.77 5.67
N LYS A 80 -3.36 -1.88 5.04
CA LYS A 80 -4.17 -2.54 4.02
C LYS A 80 -5.00 -3.66 4.67
N ASN A 81 -6.32 -3.47 4.82
CA ASN A 81 -7.22 -4.39 5.53
C ASN A 81 -8.11 -5.27 4.62
N GLY A 82 -8.58 -4.77 3.50
CA GLY A 82 -9.57 -5.48 2.69
C GLY A 82 -8.98 -6.48 1.69
N ALA A 83 -9.84 -7.31 1.10
CA ALA A 83 -9.45 -8.36 0.17
C ALA A 83 -9.08 -7.85 -1.23
N ALA A 84 -9.59 -6.69 -1.65
CA ALA A 84 -9.31 -6.14 -2.97
C ALA A 84 -7.86 -5.64 -3.10
N ASN A 85 -7.40 -5.47 -4.34
CA ASN A 85 -6.05 -5.00 -4.62
C ASN A 85 -5.87 -3.53 -4.26
N LEU A 86 -4.76 -3.21 -3.59
CA LEU A 86 -4.23 -1.85 -3.46
C LEU A 86 -2.97 -1.73 -4.32
N THR A 87 -2.93 -0.74 -5.22
CA THR A 87 -1.74 -0.44 -6.02
C THR A 87 -1.11 0.86 -5.54
N LEU A 88 0.20 0.86 -5.31
CA LEU A 88 1.00 2.04 -4.95
C LEU A 88 1.97 2.35 -6.09
N ASN A 89 1.76 3.46 -6.79
CA ASN A 89 2.60 3.85 -7.93
C ASN A 89 3.60 4.98 -7.58
N GLY A 90 3.36 5.73 -6.51
CA GLY A 90 4.23 6.82 -6.09
C GLY A 90 5.61 6.35 -5.61
N VAL A 91 6.62 7.21 -5.79
CA VAL A 91 7.90 7.08 -5.10
C VAL A 91 7.70 7.64 -3.69
N ASN A 92 7.31 6.79 -2.78
CA ASN A 92 6.81 7.16 -1.47
C ASN A 92 7.95 7.40 -0.46
N THR A 93 7.71 8.28 0.50
CA THR A 93 8.70 8.67 1.52
C THR A 93 8.17 8.55 2.96
N TYR A 94 6.94 8.07 3.15
CA TYR A 94 6.38 7.90 4.49
C TYR A 94 7.22 6.91 5.32
N SER A 95 7.33 7.20 6.61
CA SER A 95 8.22 6.46 7.53
C SER A 95 7.50 5.57 8.54
N GLY A 96 6.19 5.71 8.70
CA GLY A 96 5.42 4.90 9.66
C GLY A 96 5.31 3.42 9.32
N GLY A 97 5.76 3.02 8.13
CA GLY A 97 5.71 1.64 7.65
C GLY A 97 4.36 1.25 7.07
N SER A 98 4.25 -0.01 6.66
CA SER A 98 3.04 -0.57 6.07
C SER A 98 2.62 -1.84 6.77
N THR A 99 1.32 -2.00 7.01
CA THR A 99 0.75 -3.27 7.49
C THR A 99 -0.17 -3.86 6.42
N LEU A 100 0.08 -5.10 6.07
CA LEU A 100 -0.70 -5.86 5.09
C LEU A 100 -1.45 -6.98 5.82
N ASN A 101 -2.76 -6.78 6.04
CA ASN A 101 -3.62 -7.70 6.78
C ASN A 101 -4.40 -8.64 5.88
N ALA A 102 -4.72 -8.23 4.65
CA ALA A 102 -5.47 -9.06 3.71
C ALA A 102 -5.29 -8.59 2.26
N GLY A 103 -5.66 -9.47 1.32
CA GLY A 103 -5.73 -9.17 -0.10
C GLY A 103 -4.37 -9.03 -0.77
N THR A 104 -4.32 -8.22 -1.80
CA THR A 104 -3.11 -8.02 -2.60
C THR A 104 -2.60 -6.59 -2.50
N LEU A 105 -1.30 -6.43 -2.31
CA LEU A 105 -0.58 -5.16 -2.45
C LEU A 105 0.29 -5.25 -3.71
N THR A 106 0.04 -4.34 -4.65
CA THR A 106 0.78 -4.25 -5.91
C THR A 106 1.63 -2.98 -5.90
N LEU A 107 2.91 -3.11 -6.21
CA LEU A 107 3.88 -2.03 -6.16
C LEU A 107 4.32 -1.62 -7.56
N GLY A 108 4.28 -0.32 -7.84
CA GLY A 108 4.68 0.28 -9.11
C GLY A 108 6.18 0.54 -9.21
N ASN A 109 6.88 0.63 -8.08
CA ASN A 109 8.32 0.88 -8.01
C ASN A 109 8.94 0.40 -6.69
N GLY A 110 10.26 0.40 -6.59
CA GLY A 110 10.99 -0.10 -5.42
C GLY A 110 10.88 0.77 -4.15
N ALA A 111 10.43 2.02 -4.27
CA ALA A 111 10.21 2.93 -3.14
C ALA A 111 8.71 3.05 -2.76
N ALA A 112 7.84 2.25 -3.36
CA ALA A 112 6.39 2.36 -3.15
C ALA A 112 5.96 2.11 -1.69
N LEU A 113 6.77 1.44 -0.88
CA LEU A 113 6.51 1.19 0.55
C LEU A 113 7.10 2.27 1.50
N GLY A 114 7.60 3.38 0.95
CA GLY A 114 8.31 4.37 1.77
C GLY A 114 9.55 3.79 2.43
N THR A 115 9.92 4.29 3.61
CA THR A 115 11.16 3.91 4.30
C THR A 115 10.95 2.97 5.49
N GLY A 116 9.71 2.75 5.91
CA GLY A 116 9.39 1.93 7.08
C GLY A 116 9.35 0.43 6.80
N VAL A 117 9.08 -0.35 7.83
CA VAL A 117 8.95 -1.82 7.76
C VAL A 117 7.63 -2.20 7.09
N LEU A 118 7.64 -3.29 6.29
CA LEU A 118 6.42 -3.98 5.87
C LEU A 118 6.09 -5.07 6.91
N THR A 119 4.97 -4.93 7.60
CA THR A 119 4.44 -5.96 8.50
C THR A 119 3.33 -6.74 7.80
N VAL A 120 3.46 -8.04 7.71
CA VAL A 120 2.42 -8.94 7.20
C VAL A 120 1.64 -9.47 8.38
N GLY A 121 0.49 -8.85 8.67
CA GLY A 121 -0.36 -9.16 9.81
C GLY A 121 -1.38 -10.27 9.54
N GLY A 122 -1.72 -10.52 8.26
CA GLY A 122 -2.61 -11.59 7.83
C GLY A 122 -2.17 -12.19 6.49
N ALA A 123 -2.70 -13.37 6.16
CA ALA A 123 -2.38 -14.06 4.91
C ALA A 123 -2.72 -13.17 3.70
N SER A 124 -1.73 -12.83 2.90
CA SER A 124 -1.84 -11.80 1.87
C SER A 124 -0.82 -11.96 0.76
N SER A 125 -0.94 -11.15 -0.29
CA SER A 125 -0.08 -11.23 -1.48
C SER A 125 0.65 -9.92 -1.75
N LEU A 126 1.90 -10.01 -2.21
CA LEU A 126 2.74 -8.89 -2.64
C LEU A 126 3.18 -9.11 -4.09
N ASN A 127 2.89 -8.16 -4.97
CA ASN A 127 3.21 -8.22 -6.38
C ASN A 127 3.92 -6.94 -6.85
N GLY A 128 4.59 -7.01 -7.98
CA GLY A 128 5.15 -5.86 -8.68
C GLY A 128 4.52 -5.68 -10.06
N THR A 129 4.38 -4.44 -10.53
CA THR A 129 3.96 -4.12 -11.91
C THR A 129 5.10 -4.32 -12.92
N GLY A 130 6.34 -4.42 -12.44
CA GLY A 130 7.58 -4.66 -13.21
C GLY A 130 8.61 -5.37 -12.34
N ALA A 131 9.83 -5.51 -12.82
CA ALA A 131 10.94 -6.00 -12.03
C ALA A 131 11.27 -5.00 -10.91
N LEU A 132 11.18 -5.41 -9.66
CA LEU A 132 11.34 -4.53 -8.49
C LEU A 132 12.38 -5.04 -7.51
N VAL A 133 13.05 -4.07 -6.86
CA VAL A 133 13.90 -4.30 -5.70
C VAL A 133 13.32 -3.51 -4.51
N LEU A 134 12.92 -4.22 -3.46
CA LEU A 134 12.43 -3.63 -2.22
C LEU A 134 13.52 -3.70 -1.17
N SER A 135 13.90 -2.57 -0.61
CA SER A 135 14.91 -2.48 0.46
C SER A 135 14.33 -2.54 1.87
N ASN A 136 12.99 -2.50 1.99
CA ASN A 136 12.30 -2.52 3.27
C ASN A 136 12.55 -3.83 4.02
N ALA A 137 12.76 -3.75 5.33
CA ALA A 137 12.64 -4.91 6.20
C ALA A 137 11.20 -5.42 6.20
N ILE A 138 11.02 -6.74 6.33
CA ILE A 138 9.71 -7.39 6.32
C ILE A 138 9.55 -8.21 7.60
N ASN A 139 8.44 -8.00 8.30
CA ASN A 139 8.07 -8.78 9.46
C ASN A 139 6.87 -9.67 9.12
N LEU A 140 7.07 -10.98 9.08
CA LEU A 140 6.05 -11.98 8.76
C LEU A 140 5.38 -12.47 10.06
N ASN A 141 4.23 -11.89 10.43
CA ASN A 141 3.36 -12.45 11.49
C ASN A 141 2.34 -13.43 10.91
N ALA A 142 2.23 -13.49 9.57
CA ALA A 142 1.39 -14.41 8.81
C ALA A 142 2.04 -14.71 7.46
N ASN A 143 1.43 -15.61 6.67
CA ASN A 143 1.96 -16.02 5.39
C ASN A 143 1.90 -14.90 4.35
N LEU A 144 3.03 -14.61 3.70
CA LEU A 144 3.13 -13.73 2.56
C LEU A 144 3.30 -14.54 1.27
N THR A 145 2.36 -14.38 0.35
CA THR A 145 2.53 -14.88 -1.01
C THR A 145 3.24 -13.84 -1.87
N ALA A 146 4.46 -14.13 -2.29
CA ALA A 146 5.18 -13.34 -3.28
C ALA A 146 4.99 -13.97 -4.65
N GLY A 147 4.31 -13.27 -5.55
CA GLY A 147 3.90 -13.83 -6.84
C GLY A 147 3.87 -12.81 -7.97
N GLY A 148 3.22 -13.22 -9.06
CA GLY A 148 2.98 -12.38 -10.21
C GLY A 148 3.83 -12.71 -11.42
N ALA A 149 3.72 -11.86 -12.44
CA ALA A 149 4.38 -12.03 -13.74
C ALA A 149 5.78 -11.39 -13.80
N ASN A 150 6.16 -10.63 -12.76
CA ASN A 150 7.37 -9.83 -12.77
C ASN A 150 8.35 -10.25 -11.67
N PRO A 151 9.67 -10.18 -11.91
CA PRO A 151 10.68 -10.48 -10.91
C PRO A 151 10.59 -9.56 -9.69
N LEU A 152 10.75 -10.13 -8.48
CA LEU A 152 10.74 -9.38 -7.24
C LEU A 152 12.01 -9.73 -6.44
N THR A 153 12.73 -8.70 -6.01
CA THR A 153 13.87 -8.85 -5.10
C THR A 153 13.51 -8.24 -3.74
N LEU A 154 13.60 -9.02 -2.68
CA LEU A 154 13.44 -8.57 -1.30
C LEU A 154 14.85 -8.39 -0.72
N GLY A 155 15.30 -7.13 -0.65
CA GLY A 155 16.66 -6.77 -0.25
C GLY A 155 16.83 -6.59 1.27
N GLY A 156 15.73 -6.25 1.97
CA GLY A 156 15.74 -6.11 3.42
C GLY A 156 15.71 -7.45 4.14
N VAL A 157 15.95 -7.41 5.46
CA VAL A 157 15.84 -8.58 6.33
C VAL A 157 14.37 -8.99 6.43
N ILE A 158 14.09 -10.28 6.25
CA ILE A 158 12.79 -10.89 6.50
C ILE A 158 12.88 -11.64 7.83
N ALA A 159 12.01 -11.29 8.78
CA ALA A 159 11.92 -11.90 10.10
C ALA A 159 10.47 -12.28 10.42
N GLY A 160 10.24 -13.02 11.50
CA GLY A 160 8.91 -13.39 11.99
C GLY A 160 8.64 -14.88 11.91
N THR A 161 7.41 -15.28 12.22
CA THR A 161 6.97 -16.69 12.30
C THR A 161 6.06 -17.11 11.15
N GLY A 162 5.73 -16.17 10.25
CA GLY A 162 4.93 -16.44 9.06
C GLY A 162 5.76 -17.01 7.92
N GLY A 163 5.12 -17.79 7.06
CA GLY A 163 5.76 -18.40 5.88
C GLY A 163 5.86 -17.44 4.69
N LEU A 164 6.88 -17.63 3.85
CA LEU A 164 7.00 -16.98 2.54
C LEU A 164 6.65 -18.00 1.45
N ILE A 165 5.61 -17.70 0.68
CA ILE A 165 5.10 -18.58 -0.38
C ILE A 165 5.41 -17.94 -1.74
N LYS A 166 6.18 -18.61 -2.56
CA LYS A 166 6.45 -18.18 -3.94
C LYS A 166 5.42 -18.78 -4.89
N THR A 167 4.73 -17.92 -5.64
CA THR A 167 3.82 -18.32 -6.72
C THR A 167 4.16 -17.60 -8.04
N GLY A 168 3.52 -18.02 -9.14
CA GLY A 168 3.78 -17.44 -10.46
C GLY A 168 5.13 -17.86 -11.06
N ALA A 169 5.34 -17.52 -12.35
CA ALA A 169 6.49 -17.98 -13.14
C ALA A 169 7.74 -17.11 -12.97
N SER A 170 7.61 -15.86 -12.51
CA SER A 170 8.75 -14.94 -12.35
C SER A 170 9.62 -15.29 -11.15
N SER A 171 10.87 -14.83 -11.14
CA SER A 171 11.80 -15.07 -10.03
C SER A 171 11.46 -14.26 -8.78
N LEU A 172 11.76 -14.84 -7.62
CA LEU A 172 11.84 -14.16 -6.33
C LEU A 172 13.28 -14.31 -5.82
N THR A 173 13.92 -13.18 -5.51
CA THR A 173 15.28 -13.13 -4.98
C THR A 173 15.26 -12.60 -3.55
N LEU A 174 15.94 -13.24 -2.61
CA LEU A 174 16.08 -12.84 -1.23
C LEU A 174 17.53 -12.50 -0.95
N ASN A 175 17.82 -11.20 -0.69
CA ASN A 175 19.19 -10.73 -0.46
C ASN A 175 19.49 -10.42 1.03
N GLY A 176 18.45 -10.34 1.88
CA GLY A 176 18.62 -10.08 3.32
C GLY A 176 19.16 -11.29 4.11
N ASN A 177 19.76 -11.02 5.25
CA ASN A 177 20.10 -12.05 6.24
C ASN A 177 18.81 -12.47 6.99
N ASN A 178 18.02 -13.33 6.36
CA ASN A 178 16.67 -13.64 6.78
C ASN A 178 16.65 -14.58 7.99
N THR A 179 15.70 -14.34 8.92
CA THR A 179 15.57 -15.08 10.20
C THR A 179 14.13 -15.57 10.47
N TYR A 180 13.23 -15.48 9.47
CA TYR A 180 11.87 -16.01 9.62
C TYR A 180 11.88 -17.54 9.75
N THR A 181 10.88 -18.10 10.45
CA THR A 181 10.80 -19.55 10.79
C THR A 181 9.52 -20.19 10.31
#